data_40a6ae4f55615c1c307433d5826980b6
#
_entry.id   40a6ae4f55615c1c307433d5826980b6
#
_cell.length_a   1.000
_cell.length_b   1.000
_cell.length_c   1.000
_cell.angle_alpha   90.00
_cell.angle_beta   90.00
_cell.angle_gamma   90.00
#
_symmetry.space_group_name_H-M   'P 1'
#
loop_
_entity.id
_entity.type
_entity.pdbx_description
1 polymer ?
#
loop_
_entity_poly.entity_id
_entity_poly.type
_entity_poly.pdbx_seq_one_letter_code
_entity_poly.pdbx_strand_id
1 'polypeptide(L)'
;MLDALTDESSAQGTGPSGGDRTRGHARSRASCAGVAPGRVGMPRAGTLETVTDLYAAAGVDTAAGDRAVELMKAAVARTHGAGVVGGVGGFAGLFDLSAAGEYRRPLLASSTDGVGTKVALAQAIDKHDTIGQDLVGMVVDDIVVVGAKPLAMTDYIACGRIEPARIADIVRGIAAACEATGTALVGGETAEHPGLLGPDDYDVAGAAVGIVEADALLGPDRVRAGDAVVAMASSGLHSNGFSLVRRILADAGIALTDRVDDLGGVAAEVLLEPTRLYTSPLVAMLAEGRRIHAISHVTGGGIAANLARVLPAGLAVELQRGWAVPDVFGALAAIGGHDLVATEGTWNLGLGMIAVVDPADAAAVVADSEAAGIPAWIAGEVEAAGATPEGEGWVQGAKGVDGGAVRLVGAHG
;
A
#
# COMPACT_ATOMS: atom_id res chain seq x y z
N MET A 1 -5.98 5.54 -6.40
CA MET A 1 -4.91 6.27 -7.05
C MET A 1 -5.21 6.47 -8.55
N LEU A 2 -6.41 6.98 -8.88
CA LEU A 2 -6.84 7.24 -10.27
C LEU A 2 -7.59 8.58 -10.42
N ASP A 3 -7.54 9.46 -9.41
CA ASP A 3 -8.32 10.72 -9.38
C ASP A 3 -7.48 12.01 -9.52
N ALA A 4 -6.37 11.96 -10.25
CA ALA A 4 -5.55 13.16 -10.46
C ALA A 4 -5.49 13.65 -11.93
N LEU A 5 -6.35 13.18 -12.84
CA LEU A 5 -6.29 13.58 -14.26
C LEU A 5 -7.65 13.81 -14.92
N THR A 6 -8.62 14.44 -14.26
CA THR A 6 -9.80 14.98 -14.96
C THR A 6 -10.31 16.23 -14.26
N ASP A 7 -9.72 17.37 -14.58
CA ASP A 7 -10.43 18.65 -14.55
C ASP A 7 -9.84 19.61 -15.61
N GLU A 8 -10.43 19.60 -16.77
CA GLU A 8 -10.45 20.75 -17.69
C GLU A 8 -11.79 20.82 -18.40
N SER A 9 -12.61 21.62 -17.80
CA SER A 9 -13.70 22.48 -18.28
C SER A 9 -14.14 22.41 -19.74
N SER A 10 -15.41 22.12 -19.86
CA SER A 10 -16.31 22.54 -20.95
C SER A 10 -16.38 24.07 -21.08
N ALA A 11 -16.02 24.62 -22.23
CA ALA A 11 -16.50 25.88 -22.69
C ALA A 11 -17.03 25.73 -24.11
N GLN A 12 -18.34 25.87 -24.27
CA GLN A 12 -19.06 25.95 -25.51
C GLN A 12 -18.71 27.29 -26.24
N GLY A 13 -18.42 27.21 -27.52
CA GLY A 13 -18.31 28.38 -28.42
C GLY A 13 -18.72 27.98 -29.81
N THR A 14 -19.86 28.48 -30.24
CA THR A 14 -20.55 28.39 -31.51
C THR A 14 -19.70 28.85 -32.69
N GLY A 15 -19.83 28.15 -33.88
CA GLY A 15 -19.24 28.46 -35.17
C GLY A 15 -19.69 29.81 -35.77
N PRO A 16 -19.31 30.16 -37.02
CA PRO A 16 -19.67 29.45 -38.26
C PRO A 16 -18.64 29.47 -39.42
N SER A 17 -18.86 28.53 -40.33
CA SER A 17 -18.74 28.51 -41.80
C SER A 17 -17.67 29.31 -42.58
N GLY A 18 -17.00 28.61 -43.49
CA GLY A 18 -16.80 29.01 -44.90
C GLY A 18 -15.43 29.52 -45.29
N GLY A 19 -14.84 28.87 -46.32
CA GLY A 19 -13.83 29.56 -47.15
C GLY A 19 -12.68 28.68 -47.66
N ASP A 20 -12.98 27.93 -48.71
CA ASP A 20 -12.04 27.39 -49.68
C ASP A 20 -11.07 28.47 -50.20
N ARG A 21 -9.77 28.20 -50.29
CA ARG A 21 -8.81 28.73 -51.30
C ARG A 21 -7.49 27.96 -51.31
N THR A 22 -7.34 27.20 -52.33
CA THR A 22 -6.10 26.73 -52.95
C THR A 22 -5.08 27.85 -53.22
N ARG A 23 -3.80 27.58 -52.91
CA ARG A 23 -2.54 28.13 -53.50
C ARG A 23 -1.41 27.51 -52.70
N GLY A 24 -0.42 26.80 -53.26
CA GLY A 24 0.38 27.11 -54.40
C GLY A 24 1.80 26.78 -53.93
N HIS A 25 2.39 25.66 -54.43
CA HIS A 25 3.77 25.26 -54.13
C HIS A 25 4.80 26.30 -54.59
N ALA A 26 5.70 26.71 -53.69
CA ALA A 26 6.98 27.26 -54.05
C ALA A 26 8.11 26.42 -53.42
N ARG A 27 8.76 25.61 -54.23
CA ARG A 27 10.01 24.91 -53.88
C ARG A 27 11.17 25.91 -53.98
N SER A 28 11.78 26.30 -52.88
CA SER A 28 13.09 26.95 -52.90
C SER A 28 14.20 25.88 -52.85
N ARG A 29 14.95 25.79 -53.94
CA ARG A 29 16.21 25.04 -54.00
C ARG A 29 17.29 25.91 -53.35
N ALA A 30 17.78 25.50 -52.18
CA ALA A 30 19.03 26.00 -51.62
C ALA A 30 20.21 25.17 -52.18
N SER A 31 21.13 25.86 -52.81
CA SER A 31 22.36 25.36 -53.38
C SER A 31 23.30 24.83 -52.29
N CYS A 32 23.70 23.59 -52.38
CA CYS A 32 24.80 23.03 -51.58
C CYS A 32 26.14 23.49 -52.16
N ALA A 33 26.78 24.44 -51.52
CA ALA A 33 28.20 24.71 -51.74
C ALA A 33 29.04 23.61 -51.08
N GLY A 34 29.95 23.00 -51.84
CA GLY A 34 30.79 21.89 -51.43
C GLY A 34 31.73 22.25 -50.28
N VAL A 35 31.70 21.47 -49.24
CA VAL A 35 32.72 21.42 -48.19
C VAL A 35 33.63 20.22 -48.51
N ALA A 36 34.92 20.48 -48.70
CA ALA A 36 35.93 19.45 -48.91
C ALA A 36 35.98 18.48 -47.72
N PRO A 37 36.21 17.16 -47.92
CA PRO A 37 36.30 16.22 -46.82
C PRO A 37 37.59 16.45 -46.02
N GLY A 38 37.47 17.11 -44.87
CA GLY A 38 38.49 17.09 -43.85
C GLY A 38 38.72 15.67 -43.39
N ARG A 39 39.96 15.17 -43.42
CA ARG A 39 40.32 13.89 -42.82
C ARG A 39 39.96 13.96 -41.33
N VAL A 40 38.89 13.33 -40.95
CA VAL A 40 38.61 12.98 -39.57
C VAL A 40 39.62 11.88 -39.17
N GLY A 41 40.63 12.24 -38.42
CA GLY A 41 41.55 11.26 -37.81
C GLY A 41 40.70 10.32 -36.97
N MET A 42 40.76 9.02 -37.30
CA MET A 42 40.19 8.00 -36.40
C MET A 42 40.84 8.16 -35.04
N PRO A 43 40.07 8.23 -33.93
CA PRO A 43 40.68 8.15 -32.62
C PRO A 43 41.40 6.80 -32.53
N ARG A 44 42.65 6.83 -32.05
CA ARG A 44 43.41 5.64 -31.70
C ARG A 44 42.51 4.80 -30.79
N ALA A 45 42.53 3.47 -30.97
CA ALA A 45 41.90 2.48 -30.09
C ALA A 45 42.33 2.77 -28.65
N GLY A 46 41.57 3.63 -28.01
CA GLY A 46 41.50 3.72 -26.55
C GLY A 46 40.88 2.44 -26.07
N THR A 47 41.38 1.90 -24.98
CA THR A 47 40.82 0.82 -24.21
C THR A 47 39.32 0.86 -24.28
N LEU A 48 38.68 -0.26 -24.67
CA LEU A 48 37.24 -0.44 -24.61
C LEU A 48 36.82 -0.15 -23.17
N GLU A 49 36.30 1.06 -22.91
CA GLU A 49 35.56 1.33 -21.68
C GLU A 49 34.44 0.28 -21.65
N THR A 50 34.42 -0.51 -20.58
CA THR A 50 33.41 -1.55 -20.42
C THR A 50 32.04 -0.89 -20.30
N VAL A 51 30.97 -1.55 -20.71
CA VAL A 51 29.61 -1.03 -20.57
C VAL A 51 29.34 -0.61 -19.11
N THR A 52 29.96 -1.27 -18.16
CA THR A 52 29.95 -0.95 -16.72
C THR A 52 30.49 0.47 -16.44
N ASP A 53 31.53 0.90 -17.15
CA ASP A 53 32.12 2.24 -16.95
C ASP A 53 31.18 3.36 -17.43
N LEU A 54 30.39 3.12 -18.47
CA LEU A 54 29.41 4.09 -18.99
C LEU A 54 28.21 4.25 -18.04
N TYR A 55 27.73 3.15 -17.45
CA TYR A 55 26.67 3.21 -16.45
C TYR A 55 27.14 3.91 -15.17
N ALA A 56 28.34 3.57 -14.69
CA ALA A 56 28.95 4.23 -13.53
C ALA A 56 29.15 5.74 -13.77
N ALA A 57 29.58 6.15 -14.97
CA ALA A 57 29.70 7.55 -15.36
C ALA A 57 28.33 8.28 -15.41
N ALA A 58 27.24 7.54 -15.64
CA ALA A 58 25.86 8.05 -15.62
C ALA A 58 25.25 8.04 -14.20
N GLY A 59 25.98 7.56 -13.18
CA GLY A 59 25.50 7.51 -11.79
C GLY A 59 24.79 6.21 -11.41
N VAL A 60 24.97 5.12 -12.18
CA VAL A 60 24.34 3.82 -11.93
C VAL A 60 25.42 2.78 -11.56
N ASP A 61 25.38 2.26 -10.32
CA ASP A 61 26.34 1.25 -9.83
C ASP A 61 25.77 -0.17 -9.92
N THR A 62 25.98 -0.84 -11.04
CA THR A 62 25.55 -2.23 -11.24
C THR A 62 26.20 -3.22 -10.26
N ALA A 63 27.42 -2.98 -9.82
CA ALA A 63 28.10 -3.83 -8.86
C ALA A 63 27.52 -3.69 -7.44
N ALA A 64 27.00 -2.51 -7.08
CA ALA A 64 26.24 -2.31 -5.85
C ALA A 64 24.90 -3.08 -5.90
N GLY A 65 24.22 -3.07 -7.06
CA GLY A 65 23.01 -3.87 -7.28
C GLY A 65 23.28 -5.36 -7.06
N ASP A 66 24.29 -5.92 -7.68
CA ASP A 66 24.68 -7.33 -7.50
C ASP A 66 24.98 -7.68 -6.04
N ARG A 67 25.66 -6.80 -5.32
CA ARG A 67 25.93 -6.99 -3.88
C ARG A 67 24.65 -6.97 -3.04
N ALA A 68 23.69 -6.08 -3.35
CA ALA A 68 22.41 -6.03 -2.67
C ALA A 68 21.64 -7.34 -2.86
N VAL A 69 21.55 -7.85 -4.10
CA VAL A 69 20.93 -9.14 -4.41
C VAL A 69 21.55 -10.29 -3.62
N GLU A 70 22.87 -10.37 -3.54
CA GLU A 70 23.53 -11.44 -2.78
C GLU A 70 23.21 -11.36 -1.28
N LEU A 71 23.13 -10.16 -0.70
CA LEU A 71 22.81 -9.96 0.72
C LEU A 71 21.37 -10.35 1.09
N MET A 72 20.41 -10.24 0.17
CA MET A 72 18.99 -10.53 0.43
C MET A 72 18.54 -11.93 -0.02
N LYS A 73 19.31 -12.60 -0.88
CA LYS A 73 18.95 -13.87 -1.54
C LYS A 73 18.47 -14.98 -0.59
N ALA A 74 19.14 -15.15 0.55
CA ALA A 74 18.76 -16.16 1.53
C ALA A 74 17.42 -15.83 2.22
N ALA A 75 17.09 -14.55 2.42
CA ALA A 75 15.82 -14.12 2.98
C ALA A 75 14.68 -14.36 1.98
N VAL A 76 14.87 -13.98 0.73
CA VAL A 76 13.89 -14.22 -0.34
C VAL A 76 13.62 -15.71 -0.51
N ALA A 77 14.66 -16.56 -0.52
CA ALA A 77 14.52 -18.00 -0.67
C ALA A 77 13.67 -18.67 0.43
N ARG A 78 13.62 -18.11 1.65
CA ARG A 78 12.75 -18.65 2.72
C ARG A 78 11.26 -18.46 2.44
N THR A 79 10.89 -17.49 1.64
CA THR A 79 9.48 -17.27 1.24
C THR A 79 9.00 -18.28 0.19
N HIS A 80 9.93 -19.01 -0.44
CA HIS A 80 9.63 -19.89 -1.56
C HIS A 80 9.08 -21.24 -1.07
N GLY A 81 7.80 -21.47 -1.30
CA GLY A 81 7.12 -22.74 -1.08
C GLY A 81 7.06 -23.59 -2.36
N ALA A 82 6.28 -24.67 -2.30
CA ALA A 82 6.13 -25.64 -3.40
C ALA A 82 5.57 -25.03 -4.71
N GLY A 83 4.87 -23.91 -4.62
CA GLY A 83 4.31 -23.23 -5.80
C GLY A 83 5.32 -22.40 -6.58
N VAL A 84 6.48 -22.04 -6.00
CA VAL A 84 7.46 -21.19 -6.70
C VAL A 84 8.24 -22.03 -7.71
N VAL A 85 8.25 -21.56 -8.96
CA VAL A 85 8.97 -22.23 -10.07
C VAL A 85 10.18 -21.41 -10.43
N GLY A 86 11.37 -21.99 -10.30
CA GLY A 86 12.65 -21.30 -10.56
C GLY A 86 13.22 -20.66 -9.29
N GLY A 87 14.04 -19.64 -9.46
CA GLY A 87 14.73 -18.93 -8.38
C GLY A 87 14.86 -17.45 -8.67
N VAL A 88 15.55 -16.74 -7.77
CA VAL A 88 15.85 -15.30 -7.90
C VAL A 88 16.75 -15.05 -9.12
N GLY A 89 16.44 -14.02 -9.92
CA GLY A 89 17.26 -13.57 -11.04
C GLY A 89 16.71 -13.88 -12.43
N GLY A 90 15.50 -14.45 -12.55
CA GLY A 90 14.77 -14.55 -13.81
C GLY A 90 14.11 -13.23 -14.20
N PHE A 91 13.73 -13.08 -15.49
CA PHE A 91 12.98 -11.90 -15.96
C PHE A 91 11.57 -11.80 -15.36
N ALA A 92 10.99 -12.90 -14.91
CA ALA A 92 9.69 -12.95 -14.26
C ALA A 92 9.70 -13.96 -13.13
N GLY A 93 9.00 -13.66 -12.05
CA GLY A 93 8.64 -14.62 -11.02
C GLY A 93 7.55 -15.57 -11.53
N LEU A 94 7.69 -16.86 -11.25
CA LEU A 94 6.72 -17.87 -11.67
C LEU A 94 6.13 -18.57 -10.44
N PHE A 95 4.81 -18.76 -10.47
CA PHE A 95 4.09 -19.50 -9.45
C PHE A 95 3.19 -20.56 -10.13
N ASP A 96 3.34 -21.82 -9.73
CA ASP A 96 2.49 -22.91 -10.19
C ASP A 96 1.12 -22.85 -9.49
N LEU A 97 0.09 -22.44 -10.21
CA LEU A 97 -1.26 -22.31 -9.67
C LEU A 97 -1.85 -23.65 -9.20
N SER A 98 -1.37 -24.78 -9.71
CA SER A 98 -1.83 -26.09 -9.24
C SER A 98 -1.41 -26.36 -7.79
N ALA A 99 -0.35 -25.73 -7.31
CA ALA A 99 0.10 -25.81 -5.93
C ALA A 99 -0.78 -24.99 -4.95
N ALA A 100 -1.62 -24.09 -5.47
CA ALA A 100 -2.52 -23.28 -4.64
C ALA A 100 -3.70 -24.08 -4.06
N GLY A 101 -4.07 -25.20 -4.68
CA GLY A 101 -5.20 -26.06 -4.32
C GLY A 101 -6.10 -26.36 -5.52
N GLU A 102 -7.22 -27.04 -5.25
CA GLU A 102 -8.23 -27.35 -6.27
C GLU A 102 -9.34 -26.29 -6.24
N TYR A 103 -9.58 -25.67 -7.37
CA TYR A 103 -10.62 -24.65 -7.57
C TYR A 103 -11.52 -25.05 -8.74
N ARG A 104 -12.82 -24.83 -8.61
CA ARG A 104 -13.80 -25.03 -9.70
C ARG A 104 -13.84 -23.82 -10.63
N ARG A 105 -13.86 -22.62 -10.03
CA ARG A 105 -13.88 -21.33 -10.73
C ARG A 105 -12.97 -20.36 -10.00
N PRO A 106 -11.65 -20.47 -10.18
CA PRO A 106 -10.69 -19.57 -9.52
C PRO A 106 -10.81 -18.14 -10.03
N LEU A 107 -10.81 -17.18 -9.12
CA LEU A 107 -10.61 -15.76 -9.40
C LEU A 107 -9.22 -15.36 -8.93
N LEU A 108 -8.52 -14.60 -9.75
CA LEU A 108 -7.25 -13.97 -9.40
C LEU A 108 -7.55 -12.60 -8.80
N ALA A 109 -7.15 -12.40 -7.56
CA ALA A 109 -7.12 -11.10 -6.92
C ALA A 109 -5.74 -10.46 -7.13
N SER A 110 -5.67 -9.15 -7.31
CA SER A 110 -4.41 -8.42 -7.38
C SER A 110 -4.51 -7.11 -6.61
N SER A 111 -3.45 -6.75 -5.91
CA SER A 111 -3.30 -5.50 -5.19
C SER A 111 -1.94 -4.88 -5.52
N THR A 112 -1.87 -3.55 -5.52
CA THR A 112 -0.64 -2.79 -5.65
C THR A 112 -0.72 -1.58 -4.73
N ASP A 113 0.29 -1.41 -3.89
CA ASP A 113 0.40 -0.25 -3.00
C ASP A 113 1.88 0.06 -2.70
N GLY A 114 2.12 1.15 -2.00
CA GLY A 114 3.43 1.57 -1.50
C GLY A 114 3.40 1.86 -0.01
N VAL A 115 4.58 2.09 0.56
CA VAL A 115 4.69 2.51 1.97
C VAL A 115 4.29 3.97 2.16
N GLY A 116 4.50 4.79 1.14
CA GLY A 116 4.21 6.22 1.18
C GLY A 116 5.19 7.00 2.06
N THR A 117 4.74 8.15 2.58
CA THR A 117 5.64 9.12 3.23
C THR A 117 6.22 8.68 4.58
N LYS A 118 5.84 7.52 5.09
CA LYS A 118 6.49 6.88 6.27
C LYS A 118 7.98 6.60 6.01
N VAL A 119 8.37 6.30 4.76
CA VAL A 119 9.79 6.07 4.40
C VAL A 119 10.71 7.21 4.80
N ALA A 120 10.21 8.46 4.84
CA ALA A 120 11.00 9.61 5.27
C ALA A 120 11.45 9.53 6.73
N LEU A 121 10.73 8.81 7.59
CA LEU A 121 11.12 8.58 8.98
C LEU A 121 12.30 7.59 9.04
N ALA A 122 12.21 6.51 8.27
CA ALA A 122 13.28 5.52 8.15
C ALA A 122 14.58 6.15 7.62
N GLN A 123 14.46 7.00 6.60
CA GLN A 123 15.58 7.77 6.04
C GLN A 123 16.21 8.70 7.08
N ALA A 124 15.40 9.38 7.91
CA ALA A 124 15.89 10.34 8.89
C ALA A 124 16.77 9.73 9.99
N ILE A 125 16.55 8.46 10.36
CA ILE A 125 17.29 7.77 11.41
C ILE A 125 18.09 6.56 10.89
N ASP A 126 18.19 6.40 9.56
CA ASP A 126 18.90 5.28 8.88
C ASP A 126 18.46 3.89 9.39
N LYS A 127 17.14 3.70 9.57
CA LYS A 127 16.50 2.44 10.05
C LYS A 127 15.48 1.94 9.03
N HIS A 128 15.79 0.87 8.30
CA HIS A 128 15.06 0.45 7.12
C HIS A 128 14.41 -0.94 7.23
N ASP A 129 14.70 -1.68 8.28
CA ASP A 129 14.28 -3.07 8.48
C ASP A 129 12.77 -3.26 8.71
N THR A 130 12.04 -2.22 9.13
CA THR A 130 10.59 -2.25 9.36
C THR A 130 9.76 -1.91 8.13
N ILE A 131 10.34 -1.16 7.18
CA ILE A 131 9.62 -0.65 5.99
C ILE A 131 9.06 -1.78 5.11
N GLY A 132 9.79 -2.90 5.04
CA GLY A 132 9.32 -4.06 4.28
C GLY A 132 8.03 -4.67 4.83
N GLN A 133 7.85 -4.70 6.15
CA GLN A 133 6.60 -5.16 6.76
C GLN A 133 5.45 -4.20 6.49
N ASP A 134 5.71 -2.90 6.50
CA ASP A 134 4.72 -1.88 6.11
C ASP A 134 4.23 -2.12 4.68
N LEU A 135 5.15 -2.37 3.74
CA LEU A 135 4.79 -2.66 2.36
C LEU A 135 3.90 -3.89 2.24
N VAL A 136 4.29 -5.01 2.87
CA VAL A 136 3.54 -6.28 2.80
C VAL A 136 2.17 -6.12 3.43
N GLY A 137 2.05 -5.45 4.58
CA GLY A 137 0.78 -5.16 5.23
C GLY A 137 -0.15 -4.36 4.32
N MET A 138 0.35 -3.35 3.59
CA MET A 138 -0.48 -2.56 2.68
C MET A 138 -0.93 -3.35 1.45
N VAL A 139 -0.05 -4.20 0.89
CA VAL A 139 -0.31 -4.90 -0.36
C VAL A 139 -1.04 -6.22 -0.16
N VAL A 140 -0.60 -7.03 0.81
CA VAL A 140 -1.07 -8.42 0.97
C VAL A 140 -2.35 -8.48 1.81
N ASP A 141 -2.53 -7.60 2.79
CA ASP A 141 -3.79 -7.52 3.53
C ASP A 141 -4.96 -7.09 2.64
N ASP A 142 -4.71 -6.31 1.56
CA ASP A 142 -5.74 -6.00 0.56
C ASP A 142 -6.13 -7.21 -0.32
N ILE A 143 -5.32 -8.25 -0.37
CA ILE A 143 -5.68 -9.53 -1.02
C ILE A 143 -6.66 -10.32 -0.15
N VAL A 144 -6.43 -10.40 1.15
CA VAL A 144 -7.28 -11.21 2.04
C VAL A 144 -8.65 -10.58 2.29
N VAL A 145 -8.81 -9.25 2.14
CA VAL A 145 -10.12 -8.59 2.35
C VAL A 145 -11.20 -9.07 1.39
N VAL A 146 -10.84 -9.57 0.23
CA VAL A 146 -11.79 -10.20 -0.71
C VAL A 146 -11.91 -11.72 -0.53
N GLY A 147 -11.33 -12.29 0.54
CA GLY A 147 -11.32 -13.72 0.82
C GLY A 147 -10.29 -14.51 0.02
N ALA A 148 -9.39 -13.82 -0.70
CA ALA A 148 -8.36 -14.49 -1.49
C ALA A 148 -7.16 -14.90 -0.61
N LYS A 149 -6.64 -16.11 -0.88
CA LYS A 149 -5.37 -16.57 -0.33
C LYS A 149 -4.23 -15.96 -1.14
N PRO A 150 -3.31 -15.21 -0.52
CA PRO A 150 -2.12 -14.70 -1.21
C PRO A 150 -1.26 -15.83 -1.75
N LEU A 151 -0.65 -15.60 -2.90
CA LEU A 151 0.21 -16.56 -3.58
C LEU A 151 1.63 -16.01 -3.73
N ALA A 152 1.75 -14.85 -4.37
CA ALA A 152 3.03 -14.28 -4.74
C ALA A 152 2.99 -12.75 -4.72
N MET A 153 4.16 -12.16 -4.48
CA MET A 153 4.40 -10.73 -4.47
C MET A 153 5.69 -10.40 -5.22
N THR A 154 5.75 -9.20 -5.77
CA THR A 154 6.95 -8.54 -6.26
C THR A 154 7.05 -7.16 -5.65
N ASP A 155 8.27 -6.65 -5.47
CA ASP A 155 8.54 -5.30 -5.00
C ASP A 155 9.23 -4.45 -6.07
N TYR A 156 9.18 -3.13 -5.89
CA TYR A 156 9.92 -2.15 -6.65
C TYR A 156 10.51 -1.11 -5.70
N ILE A 157 11.83 -0.98 -5.71
CA ILE A 157 12.55 0.01 -4.91
C ILE A 157 13.20 1.02 -5.85
N ALA A 158 12.67 2.26 -5.88
CA ALA A 158 13.31 3.39 -6.53
C ALA A 158 14.22 4.08 -5.53
N CYS A 159 15.49 4.32 -5.85
CA CYS A 159 16.42 5.01 -4.97
C CYS A 159 17.30 6.02 -5.73
N GLY A 160 17.81 7.03 -5.03
CA GLY A 160 18.74 7.98 -5.63
C GLY A 160 20.12 7.35 -5.88
N ARG A 161 20.52 6.45 -4.98
CA ARG A 161 21.75 5.65 -5.08
C ARG A 161 21.55 4.30 -4.37
N ILE A 162 22.03 3.22 -4.97
CA ILE A 162 22.02 1.92 -4.32
C ILE A 162 23.05 1.90 -3.20
N GLU A 163 22.55 1.78 -1.97
CA GLU A 163 23.32 1.39 -0.80
C GLU A 163 23.00 -0.08 -0.48
N PRO A 164 23.90 -1.03 -0.75
CA PRO A 164 23.58 -2.45 -0.70
C PRO A 164 23.03 -2.94 0.64
N ALA A 165 23.53 -2.40 1.75
CA ALA A 165 23.07 -2.77 3.08
C ALA A 165 21.63 -2.30 3.31
N ARG A 166 21.31 -1.06 2.94
CA ARG A 166 19.96 -0.45 3.04
C ARG A 166 18.94 -1.23 2.22
N ILE A 167 19.24 -1.51 0.95
CA ILE A 167 18.36 -2.30 0.09
C ILE A 167 18.14 -3.69 0.68
N ALA A 168 19.20 -4.33 1.15
CA ALA A 168 19.09 -5.64 1.77
C ALA A 168 18.25 -5.62 3.07
N ASP A 169 18.31 -4.54 3.88
CA ASP A 169 17.47 -4.37 5.07
C ASP A 169 16.00 -4.27 4.70
N ILE A 170 15.67 -3.44 3.71
CA ILE A 170 14.29 -3.29 3.21
C ILE A 170 13.76 -4.64 2.73
N VAL A 171 14.49 -5.32 1.83
CA VAL A 171 14.04 -6.60 1.25
C VAL A 171 14.00 -7.73 2.29
N ARG A 172 14.88 -7.73 3.29
CA ARG A 172 14.76 -8.67 4.43
C ARG A 172 13.49 -8.46 5.22
N GLY A 173 13.08 -7.19 5.43
CA GLY A 173 11.78 -6.86 6.05
C GLY A 173 10.60 -7.34 5.20
N ILE A 174 10.65 -7.12 3.88
CA ILE A 174 9.64 -7.63 2.93
C ILE A 174 9.58 -9.17 3.02
N ALA A 175 10.71 -9.85 2.91
CA ALA A 175 10.78 -11.31 2.94
C ALA A 175 10.25 -11.89 4.26
N ALA A 176 10.60 -11.30 5.41
CA ALA A 176 10.10 -11.75 6.71
C ALA A 176 8.57 -11.61 6.82
N ALA A 177 8.02 -10.51 6.34
CA ALA A 177 6.57 -10.30 6.31
C ALA A 177 5.86 -11.21 5.29
N CYS A 178 6.47 -11.45 4.14
CA CYS A 178 5.99 -12.43 3.15
C CYS A 178 5.98 -13.86 3.75
N GLU A 179 7.02 -14.26 4.49
CA GLU A 179 7.06 -15.53 5.20
C GLU A 179 5.93 -15.61 6.23
N ALA A 180 5.71 -14.54 7.02
CA ALA A 180 4.64 -14.47 8.03
C ALA A 180 3.22 -14.51 7.41
N THR A 181 3.02 -14.02 6.21
CA THR A 181 1.73 -14.03 5.50
C THR A 181 1.54 -15.24 4.56
N GLY A 182 2.55 -16.11 4.46
CA GLY A 182 2.52 -17.25 3.54
C GLY A 182 2.55 -16.85 2.07
N THR A 183 3.07 -15.67 1.75
CA THR A 183 3.19 -15.10 0.40
C THR A 183 4.61 -15.32 -0.13
N ALA A 184 4.77 -15.79 -1.36
CA ALA A 184 6.09 -15.96 -1.95
C ALA A 184 6.59 -14.64 -2.55
N LEU A 185 7.76 -14.17 -2.14
CA LEU A 185 8.44 -13.06 -2.83
C LEU A 185 9.18 -13.63 -4.05
N VAL A 186 8.57 -13.52 -5.22
CA VAL A 186 9.02 -14.21 -6.45
C VAL A 186 9.90 -13.36 -7.35
N GLY A 187 10.06 -12.09 -7.05
CA GLY A 187 10.88 -11.16 -7.81
C GLY A 187 10.77 -9.74 -7.27
N GLY A 188 11.50 -8.85 -7.89
CA GLY A 188 11.49 -7.43 -7.57
C GLY A 188 12.48 -6.68 -8.45
N GLU A 189 12.51 -5.36 -8.30
CA GLU A 189 13.41 -4.47 -9.02
C GLU A 189 13.96 -3.41 -8.09
N THR A 190 15.24 -3.09 -8.23
CA THR A 190 15.85 -1.93 -7.58
C THR A 190 16.46 -1.05 -8.65
N ALA A 191 15.97 0.19 -8.76
CA ALA A 191 16.40 1.11 -9.80
C ALA A 191 16.98 2.39 -9.19
N GLU A 192 18.16 2.80 -9.67
CA GLU A 192 18.75 4.10 -9.37
C GLU A 192 18.13 5.18 -10.25
N HIS A 193 17.72 6.27 -9.62
CA HIS A 193 17.10 7.43 -10.26
C HIS A 193 17.91 8.71 -10.00
N PRO A 194 19.17 8.77 -10.46
CA PRO A 194 20.02 9.95 -10.24
C PRO A 194 19.39 11.18 -10.88
N GLY A 195 19.30 12.27 -10.12
CA GLY A 195 18.69 13.51 -10.55
C GLY A 195 17.16 13.61 -10.39
N LEU A 196 16.47 12.50 -10.10
CA LEU A 196 15.05 12.49 -9.67
C LEU A 196 14.92 12.37 -8.16
N LEU A 197 15.71 11.50 -7.54
CA LEU A 197 15.79 11.30 -6.10
C LEU A 197 17.12 11.82 -5.58
N GLY A 198 17.14 12.33 -4.35
CA GLY A 198 18.37 12.61 -3.62
C GLY A 198 19.15 11.32 -3.36
N PRO A 199 20.49 11.37 -3.15
CA PRO A 199 21.30 10.17 -3.02
C PRO A 199 20.85 9.20 -1.92
N ASP A 200 20.21 9.71 -0.86
CA ASP A 200 19.75 8.92 0.27
C ASP A 200 18.24 8.70 0.27
N ASP A 201 17.54 9.24 -0.71
CA ASP A 201 16.09 9.07 -0.87
C ASP A 201 15.77 7.74 -1.55
N TYR A 202 14.65 7.14 -1.14
CA TYR A 202 14.06 5.98 -1.81
C TYR A 202 12.54 5.98 -1.65
N ASP A 203 11.87 5.24 -2.52
CA ASP A 203 10.48 4.86 -2.38
C ASP A 203 10.32 3.36 -2.61
N VAL A 204 9.30 2.76 -1.98
CA VAL A 204 9.07 1.31 -2.04
C VAL A 204 7.62 1.05 -2.38
N ALA A 205 7.40 0.25 -3.41
CA ALA A 205 6.09 -0.21 -3.84
C ALA A 205 6.11 -1.73 -4.05
N GLY A 206 4.94 -2.35 -4.09
CA GLY A 206 4.82 -3.76 -4.36
C GLY A 206 3.51 -4.11 -5.05
N ALA A 207 3.47 -5.29 -5.63
CA ALA A 207 2.26 -5.88 -6.19
C ALA A 207 2.15 -7.33 -5.77
N ALA A 208 0.97 -7.74 -5.30
CA ALA A 208 0.69 -9.11 -4.93
C ALA A 208 -0.48 -9.67 -5.73
N VAL A 209 -0.50 -11.00 -5.84
CA VAL A 209 -1.61 -11.76 -6.40
C VAL A 209 -2.05 -12.83 -5.42
N GLY A 210 -3.36 -13.08 -5.40
CA GLY A 210 -3.98 -14.14 -4.62
C GLY A 210 -5.07 -14.84 -5.41
N ILE A 211 -5.61 -15.90 -4.85
CA ILE A 211 -6.63 -16.74 -5.49
C ILE A 211 -7.79 -16.97 -4.53
N VAL A 212 -9.01 -16.94 -5.06
CA VAL A 212 -10.24 -17.23 -4.32
C VAL A 212 -11.20 -18.02 -5.21
N GLU A 213 -11.96 -18.95 -4.64
CA GLU A 213 -13.09 -19.58 -5.33
C GLU A 213 -14.22 -18.55 -5.53
N ALA A 214 -14.78 -18.46 -6.71
CA ALA A 214 -15.76 -17.42 -7.07
C ALA A 214 -16.97 -17.34 -6.13
N ASP A 215 -17.43 -18.47 -5.60
CA ASP A 215 -18.52 -18.51 -4.64
C ASP A 215 -18.07 -18.30 -3.17
N ALA A 216 -16.76 -18.17 -2.93
CA ALA A 216 -16.17 -17.80 -1.64
C ALA A 216 -15.77 -16.32 -1.57
N LEU A 217 -15.89 -15.56 -2.68
CA LEU A 217 -15.55 -14.14 -2.72
C LEU A 217 -16.30 -13.36 -1.62
N LEU A 218 -15.57 -12.61 -0.79
CA LEU A 218 -16.14 -11.73 0.23
C LEU A 218 -16.52 -10.38 -0.38
N GLY A 219 -17.51 -9.73 0.22
CA GLY A 219 -17.89 -8.38 -0.20
C GLY A 219 -19.34 -8.02 0.13
N PRO A 220 -19.80 -6.85 -0.34
CA PRO A 220 -21.09 -6.29 0.01
C PRO A 220 -22.29 -7.23 -0.25
N ASP A 221 -22.22 -8.07 -1.28
CA ASP A 221 -23.31 -8.98 -1.64
C ASP A 221 -23.64 -10.01 -0.55
N ARG A 222 -22.70 -10.25 0.38
CA ARG A 222 -22.89 -11.19 1.50
C ARG A 222 -23.39 -10.54 2.76
N VAL A 223 -23.18 -9.23 2.93
CA VAL A 223 -23.53 -8.49 4.15
C VAL A 223 -25.03 -8.41 4.33
N ARG A 224 -25.49 -8.62 5.56
CA ARG A 224 -26.91 -8.60 5.95
C ARG A 224 -27.11 -7.75 7.20
N ALA A 225 -28.30 -7.19 7.37
CA ALA A 225 -28.71 -6.62 8.64
C ALA A 225 -28.68 -7.70 9.73
N GLY A 226 -28.15 -7.36 10.89
CA GLY A 226 -27.89 -8.27 12.00
C GLY A 226 -26.49 -8.86 12.01
N ASP A 227 -25.67 -8.64 10.98
CA ASP A 227 -24.27 -9.04 11.00
C ASP A 227 -23.50 -8.25 12.06
N ALA A 228 -22.62 -8.93 12.79
CA ALA A 228 -21.75 -8.31 13.77
C ALA A 228 -20.55 -7.64 13.09
N VAL A 229 -20.14 -6.49 13.59
CA VAL A 229 -18.92 -5.78 13.17
C VAL A 229 -17.82 -6.07 14.20
N VAL A 230 -16.83 -6.86 13.81
CA VAL A 230 -15.66 -7.21 14.64
C VAL A 230 -14.48 -6.34 14.25
N ALA A 231 -14.01 -5.54 15.18
CA ALA A 231 -12.82 -4.72 15.01
C ALA A 231 -11.57 -5.46 15.51
N MET A 232 -10.46 -5.29 14.82
CA MET A 232 -9.14 -5.83 15.14
C MET A 232 -8.15 -4.68 15.31
N ALA A 233 -7.42 -4.68 16.43
CA ALA A 233 -6.53 -3.61 16.79
C ALA A 233 -5.37 -3.45 15.81
N SER A 234 -4.99 -2.19 15.52
CA SER A 234 -3.74 -1.85 14.84
C SER A 234 -2.54 -1.93 15.79
N SER A 235 -1.33 -1.90 15.26
CA SER A 235 -0.08 -1.73 16.03
C SER A 235 0.25 -0.26 16.29
N GLY A 236 -0.44 0.66 15.63
CA GLY A 236 -0.20 2.09 15.62
C GLY A 236 -0.76 2.70 14.33
N LEU A 237 -0.08 3.70 13.78
CA LEU A 237 -0.53 4.39 12.56
C LEU A 237 -0.53 3.51 11.31
N HIS A 238 0.18 2.38 11.32
CA HIS A 238 0.50 1.58 10.14
C HIS A 238 1.30 2.39 9.11
N SER A 239 0.82 2.50 7.86
CA SER A 239 1.50 3.25 6.81
C SER A 239 0.69 4.45 6.28
N ASN A 240 -0.41 4.82 6.95
CA ASN A 240 -1.32 5.86 6.49
C ASN A 240 -1.27 7.11 7.37
N GLY A 241 -1.57 8.27 6.75
CA GLY A 241 -1.65 9.55 7.45
C GLY A 241 -0.30 10.19 7.80
N PHE A 242 0.83 9.68 7.32
CA PHE A 242 2.17 10.19 7.65
C PHE A 242 2.47 11.57 7.07
N SER A 243 1.78 12.00 6.03
CA SER A 243 1.88 13.39 5.57
C SER A 243 1.37 14.37 6.62
N LEU A 244 0.27 14.04 7.32
CA LEU A 244 -0.23 14.82 8.46
C LEU A 244 0.74 14.76 9.64
N VAL A 245 1.23 13.57 10.00
CA VAL A 245 2.21 13.39 11.08
C VAL A 245 3.45 14.27 10.86
N ARG A 246 4.06 14.19 9.69
CA ARG A 246 5.24 15.00 9.33
C ARG A 246 4.95 16.50 9.37
N ARG A 247 3.75 16.89 8.94
CA ARG A 247 3.32 18.29 9.01
C ARG A 247 3.17 18.77 10.45
N ILE A 248 2.51 17.99 11.33
CA ILE A 248 2.35 18.28 12.75
C ILE A 248 3.71 18.48 13.43
N LEU A 249 4.64 17.53 13.23
CA LEU A 249 5.99 17.63 13.81
C LEU A 249 6.75 18.86 13.31
N ALA A 250 6.68 19.14 12.00
CA ALA A 250 7.35 20.28 11.39
C ALA A 250 6.78 21.61 11.92
N ASP A 251 5.47 21.75 12.03
CA ASP A 251 4.80 22.95 12.54
C ASP A 251 5.09 23.17 14.04
N ALA A 252 5.30 22.09 14.80
CA ALA A 252 5.74 22.12 16.19
C ALA A 252 7.25 22.34 16.36
N GLY A 253 8.03 22.38 15.27
CA GLY A 253 9.49 22.50 15.31
C GLY A 253 10.19 21.25 15.85
N ILE A 254 9.55 20.07 15.79
CA ILE A 254 10.07 18.79 16.26
C ILE A 254 10.78 18.09 15.09
N ALA A 255 12.08 17.82 15.25
CA ALA A 255 12.82 17.00 14.30
C ALA A 255 12.49 15.50 14.50
N LEU A 256 12.55 14.71 13.43
CA LEU A 256 12.31 13.27 13.51
C LEU A 256 13.28 12.53 14.45
N THR A 257 14.46 13.10 14.67
CA THR A 257 15.49 12.58 15.58
C THR A 257 15.34 13.05 17.02
N ASP A 258 14.38 13.95 17.30
CA ASP A 258 14.19 14.47 18.66
C ASP A 258 13.48 13.44 19.54
N ARG A 259 13.86 13.45 20.83
CA ARG A 259 13.10 12.78 21.86
C ARG A 259 11.90 13.63 22.24
N VAL A 260 10.72 13.04 22.18
CA VAL A 260 9.44 13.69 22.50
C VAL A 260 8.80 12.95 23.66
N ASP A 261 8.70 13.59 24.82
CA ASP A 261 8.20 12.93 26.04
C ASP A 261 6.74 12.48 25.87
N ASP A 262 5.91 13.24 25.19
CA ASP A 262 4.50 12.89 24.91
C ASP A 262 4.38 11.67 23.98
N LEU A 263 5.36 11.40 23.14
CA LEU A 263 5.45 10.19 22.33
C LEU A 263 6.15 9.03 23.05
N GLY A 264 6.77 9.28 24.20
CA GLY A 264 7.49 8.27 24.98
C GLY A 264 8.87 7.88 24.45
N GLY A 265 9.40 8.55 23.39
CA GLY A 265 10.65 8.16 22.76
C GLY A 265 11.17 9.13 21.71
N VAL A 266 12.12 8.67 20.89
CA VAL A 266 12.54 9.39 19.69
C VAL A 266 11.40 9.33 18.67
N ALA A 267 11.02 10.48 18.12
CA ALA A 267 9.83 10.61 17.29
C ALA A 267 9.79 9.58 16.14
N ALA A 268 10.87 9.47 15.36
CA ALA A 268 10.91 8.51 14.26
C ALA A 268 10.89 7.05 14.73
N GLU A 269 11.54 6.71 15.85
CA GLU A 269 11.53 5.32 16.38
C GLU A 269 10.12 4.88 16.78
N VAL A 270 9.39 5.74 17.52
CA VAL A 270 8.00 5.45 17.94
C VAL A 270 7.06 5.38 16.75
N LEU A 271 7.25 6.28 15.78
CA LEU A 271 6.38 6.37 14.60
C LEU A 271 6.71 5.34 13.50
N LEU A 272 7.87 4.65 13.60
CA LEU A 272 8.24 3.54 12.72
C LEU A 272 7.68 2.19 13.16
N GLU A 273 6.83 2.14 14.20
CA GLU A 273 6.14 0.88 14.56
C GLU A 273 5.56 0.24 13.30
N PRO A 274 5.93 -1.03 12.99
CA PRO A 274 5.52 -1.64 11.73
C PRO A 274 4.03 -1.96 11.70
N THR A 275 3.46 -1.94 10.50
CA THR A 275 2.09 -2.35 10.22
C THR A 275 1.84 -3.77 10.70
N ARG A 276 0.76 -3.98 11.46
CA ARG A 276 0.30 -5.32 11.86
C ARG A 276 -0.17 -6.09 10.64
N LEU A 277 0.18 -7.37 10.56
CA LEU A 277 -0.24 -8.26 9.48
C LEU A 277 -1.48 -9.04 9.92
N TYR A 278 -2.55 -9.00 9.11
CA TYR A 278 -3.83 -9.66 9.39
C TYR A 278 -4.06 -10.88 8.52
N THR A 279 -3.30 -11.02 7.44
CA THR A 279 -3.51 -12.05 6.40
C THR A 279 -3.57 -13.46 6.95
N SER A 280 -2.55 -13.92 7.70
CA SER A 280 -2.48 -15.32 8.14
C SER A 280 -3.63 -15.72 9.06
N PRO A 281 -3.99 -14.96 10.12
CA PRO A 281 -5.16 -15.28 10.93
C PRO A 281 -6.46 -15.24 10.15
N LEU A 282 -6.66 -14.28 9.26
CA LEU A 282 -7.89 -14.21 8.45
C LEU A 282 -8.01 -15.38 7.47
N VAL A 283 -6.92 -15.77 6.79
CA VAL A 283 -6.89 -16.96 5.93
C VAL A 283 -7.21 -18.22 6.72
N ALA A 284 -6.68 -18.37 7.95
CA ALA A 284 -6.98 -19.50 8.82
C ALA A 284 -8.46 -19.53 9.22
N MET A 285 -9.04 -18.41 9.65
CA MET A 285 -10.46 -18.31 10.00
C MET A 285 -11.36 -18.69 8.82
N LEU A 286 -11.05 -18.21 7.61
CA LEU A 286 -11.79 -18.57 6.40
C LEU A 286 -11.68 -20.05 6.06
N ALA A 287 -10.49 -20.64 6.21
CA ALA A 287 -10.25 -22.07 5.99
C ALA A 287 -11.00 -22.95 7.01
N GLU A 288 -11.18 -22.48 8.24
CA GLU A 288 -11.96 -23.13 9.29
C GLU A 288 -13.48 -22.95 9.11
N GLY A 289 -13.90 -22.18 8.09
CA GLY A 289 -15.31 -21.98 7.76
C GLY A 289 -16.00 -20.93 8.61
N ARG A 290 -15.29 -19.98 9.22
CA ARG A 290 -15.89 -18.81 9.85
C ARG A 290 -16.69 -18.03 8.80
N ARG A 291 -17.93 -17.70 9.12
CA ARG A 291 -18.84 -16.98 8.22
C ARG A 291 -18.54 -15.48 8.28
N ILE A 292 -17.44 -15.10 7.67
CA ILE A 292 -17.07 -13.71 7.42
C ILE A 292 -17.71 -13.31 6.10
N HIS A 293 -18.47 -12.23 6.08
CA HIS A 293 -19.21 -11.76 4.90
C HIS A 293 -18.44 -10.70 4.13
N ALA A 294 -17.78 -9.79 4.85
CA ALA A 294 -16.90 -8.77 4.26
C ALA A 294 -15.77 -8.41 5.23
N ILE A 295 -14.69 -7.90 4.69
CA ILE A 295 -13.56 -7.40 5.47
C ILE A 295 -13.20 -6.01 4.93
N SER A 296 -12.87 -5.09 5.83
CA SER A 296 -12.42 -3.73 5.52
C SER A 296 -11.04 -3.49 6.11
N HIS A 297 -10.05 -3.21 5.28
CA HIS A 297 -8.74 -2.74 5.70
C HIS A 297 -8.81 -1.24 5.97
N VAL A 298 -8.47 -0.80 7.18
CA VAL A 298 -8.54 0.61 7.58
C VAL A 298 -7.26 1.31 7.15
N THR A 299 -7.31 1.94 5.99
CA THR A 299 -6.21 2.67 5.36
C THR A 299 -6.53 4.17 5.25
N GLY A 300 -5.97 4.87 4.27
CA GLY A 300 -6.27 6.29 4.03
C GLY A 300 -7.78 6.57 3.88
N GLY A 301 -8.25 7.62 4.53
CA GLY A 301 -9.68 7.96 4.64
C GLY A 301 -10.31 7.53 5.97
N GLY A 302 -9.58 6.81 6.83
CA GLY A 302 -9.99 6.47 8.19
C GLY A 302 -11.04 5.36 8.27
N ILE A 303 -11.59 5.17 9.46
CA ILE A 303 -12.43 4.00 9.81
C ILE A 303 -13.74 3.99 9.02
N ALA A 304 -14.51 5.07 9.09
CA ALA A 304 -15.86 5.10 8.53
C ALA A 304 -15.86 4.96 7.01
N ALA A 305 -14.98 5.65 6.30
CA ALA A 305 -14.93 5.63 4.84
C ALA A 305 -14.51 4.24 4.30
N ASN A 306 -13.60 3.53 5.00
CA ASN A 306 -13.20 2.19 4.57
C ASN A 306 -14.27 1.15 4.89
N LEU A 307 -14.90 1.18 6.08
CA LEU A 307 -16.00 0.26 6.39
C LEU A 307 -17.19 0.45 5.48
N ALA A 308 -17.57 1.69 5.16
CA ALA A 308 -18.71 1.98 4.28
C ALA A 308 -18.55 1.38 2.87
N ARG A 309 -17.33 1.18 2.38
CA ARG A 309 -17.06 0.58 1.05
C ARG A 309 -17.50 -0.88 0.95
N VAL A 310 -17.55 -1.59 2.06
CA VAL A 310 -17.88 -3.02 2.09
C VAL A 310 -19.32 -3.28 2.55
N LEU A 311 -20.09 -2.23 2.81
CA LEU A 311 -21.51 -2.32 3.11
C LEU A 311 -22.33 -2.07 1.83
N PRO A 312 -23.40 -2.83 1.55
CA PRO A 312 -24.29 -2.52 0.43
C PRO A 312 -25.17 -1.32 0.75
N ALA A 313 -25.69 -0.66 -0.29
CA ALA A 313 -26.66 0.42 -0.14
C ALA A 313 -27.88 -0.01 0.69
N GLY A 314 -28.38 0.89 1.53
CA GLY A 314 -29.50 0.62 2.44
C GLY A 314 -29.15 -0.10 3.73
N LEU A 315 -27.85 -0.41 3.95
CA LEU A 315 -27.34 -0.86 5.23
C LEU A 315 -26.44 0.22 5.86
N ALA A 316 -26.41 0.25 7.19
CA ALA A 316 -25.62 1.23 7.93
C ALA A 316 -25.00 0.60 9.18
N VAL A 317 -23.94 1.23 9.68
CA VAL A 317 -23.28 0.86 10.93
C VAL A 317 -23.04 2.10 11.78
N GLU A 318 -23.42 2.05 13.05
CA GLU A 318 -22.95 2.96 14.09
C GLU A 318 -21.87 2.29 14.91
N LEU A 319 -20.64 2.83 14.85
CA LEU A 319 -19.53 2.37 15.67
C LEU A 319 -19.43 3.23 16.93
N GLN A 320 -19.49 2.59 18.09
CA GLN A 320 -19.25 3.27 19.37
C GLN A 320 -17.78 3.55 19.57
N ARG A 321 -17.41 4.83 19.83
CA ARG A 321 -16.04 5.22 20.21
C ARG A 321 -15.76 4.76 21.65
N GLY A 322 -15.55 3.48 21.87
CA GLY A 322 -15.35 2.93 23.21
C GLY A 322 -14.09 2.08 23.33
N TRP A 323 -13.30 1.97 22.25
CA TRP A 323 -12.05 1.22 22.29
C TRP A 323 -10.89 2.06 22.81
N ALA A 324 -9.86 1.41 23.34
CA ALA A 324 -8.63 2.05 23.76
C ALA A 324 -7.85 2.53 22.51
N VAL A 325 -7.80 3.83 22.30
CA VAL A 325 -6.97 4.44 21.26
C VAL A 325 -5.52 4.44 21.73
N PRO A 326 -4.55 3.91 20.93
CA PRO A 326 -3.13 3.96 21.32
C PRO A 326 -2.64 5.40 21.56
N ASP A 327 -1.83 5.58 22.60
CA ASP A 327 -1.36 6.88 23.10
C ASP A 327 -0.73 7.77 22.04
N VAL A 328 -0.07 7.17 21.04
CA VAL A 328 0.58 7.89 19.94
C VAL A 328 -0.38 8.80 19.16
N PHE A 329 -1.66 8.40 19.03
CA PHE A 329 -2.65 9.22 18.33
C PHE A 329 -3.04 10.44 19.15
N GLY A 330 -3.27 10.26 20.46
CA GLY A 330 -3.57 11.35 21.39
C GLY A 330 -2.43 12.36 21.48
N ALA A 331 -1.19 11.86 21.57
CA ALA A 331 0.01 12.71 21.59
C ALA A 331 0.16 13.53 20.30
N LEU A 332 0.05 12.90 19.14
CA LEU A 332 0.13 13.58 17.84
C LEU A 332 -1.00 14.61 17.66
N ALA A 333 -2.24 14.25 18.03
CA ALA A 333 -3.37 15.16 17.96
C ALA A 333 -3.14 16.39 18.86
N ALA A 334 -2.69 16.20 20.10
CA ALA A 334 -2.39 17.27 21.04
C ALA A 334 -1.28 18.18 20.52
N ILE A 335 -0.17 17.63 20.02
CA ILE A 335 0.94 18.38 19.40
C ILE A 335 0.42 19.23 18.23
N GLY A 336 -0.50 18.68 17.42
CA GLY A 336 -1.10 19.35 16.26
C GLY A 336 -2.23 20.32 16.62
N GLY A 337 -2.65 20.39 17.88
CA GLY A 337 -3.79 21.21 18.31
C GLY A 337 -5.14 20.68 17.80
N HIS A 338 -5.26 19.37 17.58
CA HIS A 338 -6.46 18.67 17.13
C HIS A 338 -7.06 17.83 18.25
N ASP A 339 -8.35 17.53 18.15
CA ASP A 339 -8.95 16.42 18.87
C ASP A 339 -8.92 15.13 18.03
N LEU A 340 -9.15 13.97 18.66
CA LEU A 340 -9.13 12.70 17.97
C LEU A 340 -10.23 12.59 16.89
N VAL A 341 -11.39 13.22 17.11
CA VAL A 341 -12.51 13.19 16.16
C VAL A 341 -12.13 13.86 14.84
N ALA A 342 -11.39 14.96 14.91
CA ALA A 342 -10.89 15.65 13.71
C ALA A 342 -9.92 14.78 12.88
N THR A 343 -9.29 13.77 13.47
CA THR A 343 -8.32 12.90 12.80
C THR A 343 -8.90 11.59 12.26
N GLU A 344 -10.17 11.27 12.55
CA GLU A 344 -10.86 10.03 12.16
C GLU A 344 -10.89 9.78 10.65
N GLY A 345 -10.89 10.83 9.86
CA GLY A 345 -10.83 10.74 8.39
C GLY A 345 -9.42 10.51 7.83
N THR A 346 -8.40 10.48 8.69
CA THR A 346 -6.99 10.36 8.26
C THR A 346 -6.29 9.17 8.89
N TRP A 347 -6.51 8.92 10.18
CA TRP A 347 -5.86 7.86 10.95
C TRP A 347 -6.80 6.70 11.27
N ASN A 348 -6.21 5.54 11.54
CA ASN A 348 -6.95 4.34 11.93
C ASN A 348 -7.36 4.32 13.42
N LEU A 349 -6.83 5.22 14.23
CA LEU A 349 -7.11 5.39 15.68
C LEU A 349 -7.13 4.07 16.48
N GLY A 350 -6.29 3.12 16.09
CA GLY A 350 -6.17 1.83 16.78
C GLY A 350 -6.98 0.70 16.15
N LEU A 351 -7.73 0.92 15.06
CA LEU A 351 -8.45 -0.11 14.30
C LEU A 351 -7.76 -0.34 12.94
N GLY A 352 -7.10 -1.47 12.76
CA GLY A 352 -6.40 -1.74 11.50
C GLY A 352 -7.22 -2.59 10.52
N MET A 353 -8.09 -3.48 11.04
CA MET A 353 -8.93 -4.33 10.21
C MET A 353 -10.32 -4.47 10.85
N ILE A 354 -11.36 -4.55 10.04
CA ILE A 354 -12.74 -4.76 10.47
C ILE A 354 -13.35 -5.89 9.67
N ALA A 355 -13.91 -6.89 10.34
CA ALA A 355 -14.66 -7.98 9.71
C ALA A 355 -16.16 -7.83 9.99
N VAL A 356 -16.97 -7.99 8.94
CA VAL A 356 -18.44 -8.13 9.04
C VAL A 356 -18.76 -9.60 9.02
N VAL A 357 -19.36 -10.10 10.10
CA VAL A 357 -19.42 -11.52 10.44
C VAL A 357 -20.84 -11.93 10.78
N ASP A 358 -21.25 -13.15 10.37
CA ASP A 358 -22.47 -13.76 10.90
C ASP A 358 -22.46 -13.71 12.44
N PRO A 359 -23.52 -13.22 13.12
CA PRO A 359 -23.50 -13.01 14.56
C PRO A 359 -23.21 -14.28 15.38
N ALA A 360 -23.50 -15.46 14.83
CA ALA A 360 -23.19 -16.72 15.52
C ALA A 360 -21.69 -17.05 15.52
N ASP A 361 -20.88 -16.45 14.66
CA ASP A 361 -19.42 -16.64 14.59
C ASP A 361 -18.64 -15.47 15.20
N ALA A 362 -19.31 -14.36 15.55
CA ALA A 362 -18.63 -13.16 16.03
C ALA A 362 -17.68 -13.39 17.21
N ALA A 363 -18.17 -14.12 18.23
CA ALA A 363 -17.33 -14.44 19.41
C ALA A 363 -16.15 -15.36 19.05
N ALA A 364 -16.31 -16.27 18.08
CA ALA A 364 -15.23 -17.12 17.63
C ALA A 364 -14.18 -16.34 16.85
N VAL A 365 -14.58 -15.41 15.97
CA VAL A 365 -13.66 -14.53 15.24
C VAL A 365 -12.85 -13.64 16.20
N VAL A 366 -13.48 -13.13 17.27
CA VAL A 366 -12.75 -12.40 18.32
C VAL A 366 -11.72 -13.30 18.97
N ALA A 367 -12.12 -14.51 19.42
CA ALA A 367 -11.22 -15.46 20.08
C ALA A 367 -10.06 -15.91 19.19
N ASP A 368 -10.32 -16.18 17.90
CA ASP A 368 -9.29 -16.56 16.91
C ASP A 368 -8.29 -15.41 16.69
N SER A 369 -8.78 -14.17 16.64
CA SER A 369 -7.93 -12.97 16.54
C SER A 369 -7.03 -12.82 17.76
N GLU A 370 -7.59 -12.94 18.96
CA GLU A 370 -6.83 -12.86 20.22
C GLU A 370 -5.80 -14.01 20.36
N ALA A 371 -6.15 -15.22 19.93
CA ALA A 371 -5.22 -16.34 19.86
C ALA A 371 -4.04 -16.11 18.91
N ALA A 372 -4.26 -15.32 17.86
CA ALA A 372 -3.22 -14.84 16.94
C ALA A 372 -2.45 -13.60 17.47
N GLY A 373 -2.72 -13.15 18.70
CA GLY A 373 -2.08 -11.98 19.30
C GLY A 373 -2.62 -10.63 18.81
N ILE A 374 -3.82 -10.62 18.23
CA ILE A 374 -4.49 -9.42 17.74
C ILE A 374 -5.68 -9.13 18.66
N PRO A 375 -5.62 -8.10 19.51
CA PRO A 375 -6.78 -7.69 20.30
C PRO A 375 -7.97 -7.39 19.37
N ALA A 376 -9.14 -7.96 19.70
CA ALA A 376 -10.33 -7.81 18.88
C ALA A 376 -11.58 -7.69 19.77
N TRP A 377 -12.62 -7.07 19.25
CA TRP A 377 -13.89 -6.90 19.95
C TRP A 377 -15.05 -6.69 18.97
N ILE A 378 -16.27 -6.93 19.44
CA ILE A 378 -17.48 -6.58 18.70
C ILE A 378 -17.70 -5.07 18.86
N ALA A 379 -17.58 -4.32 17.76
CA ALA A 379 -17.64 -2.86 17.74
C ALA A 379 -19.02 -2.29 17.33
N GLY A 380 -19.88 -3.13 16.79
CA GLY A 380 -21.21 -2.73 16.32
C GLY A 380 -21.96 -3.85 15.63
N GLU A 381 -23.07 -3.48 15.03
CA GLU A 381 -23.94 -4.36 14.26
C GLU A 381 -24.34 -3.66 12.95
N VAL A 382 -24.57 -4.43 11.91
CA VAL A 382 -25.10 -3.91 10.64
C VAL A 382 -26.61 -3.75 10.74
N GLU A 383 -27.11 -2.56 10.50
CA GLU A 383 -28.52 -2.22 10.60
C GLU A 383 -29.15 -1.99 9.22
N ALA A 384 -30.43 -2.35 9.09
CA ALA A 384 -31.23 -2.00 7.92
C ALA A 384 -31.64 -0.52 8.01
N ALA A 385 -31.21 0.28 7.07
CA ALA A 385 -31.48 1.72 7.05
C ALA A 385 -32.65 2.10 6.07
N GLY A 386 -33.10 1.14 5.26
CA GLY A 386 -34.10 1.39 4.20
C GLY A 386 -33.54 2.22 3.04
N ALA A 387 -33.11 3.44 3.29
CA ALA A 387 -32.29 4.25 2.40
C ALA A 387 -30.95 4.49 3.06
N THR A 388 -29.88 4.67 2.30
CA THR A 388 -28.56 5.00 2.85
C THR A 388 -28.65 6.30 3.65
N PRO A 389 -28.32 6.30 4.96
CA PRO A 389 -28.42 7.51 5.77
C PRO A 389 -27.50 8.63 5.26
N GLU A 390 -27.99 9.84 5.33
CA GLU A 390 -27.29 11.06 4.95
C GLU A 390 -27.31 12.06 6.12
N GLY A 391 -26.41 13.05 6.10
CA GLY A 391 -26.38 14.13 7.07
C GLY A 391 -25.19 14.07 7.99
N GLU A 392 -25.27 14.82 9.09
CA GLU A 392 -24.12 15.06 9.97
C GLU A 392 -23.55 13.76 10.57
N GLY A 393 -22.24 13.56 10.39
CA GLY A 393 -21.49 12.42 10.91
C GLY A 393 -21.61 11.12 10.10
N TRP A 394 -22.51 11.03 9.12
CA TRP A 394 -22.59 9.86 8.24
C TRP A 394 -21.57 9.96 7.10
N VAL A 395 -20.78 8.89 6.95
CA VAL A 395 -19.84 8.71 5.86
C VAL A 395 -20.35 7.59 4.96
N GLN A 396 -20.58 7.89 3.70
CA GLN A 396 -21.05 6.94 2.71
C GLN A 396 -19.89 6.25 2.00
N GLY A 397 -20.12 5.04 1.48
CA GLY A 397 -19.19 4.35 0.62
C GLY A 397 -18.85 5.20 -0.61
N ALA A 398 -17.58 5.33 -0.92
CA ALA A 398 -17.05 6.11 -2.02
C ALA A 398 -16.18 5.22 -2.92
N LYS A 399 -15.52 5.82 -3.94
CA LYS A 399 -14.63 5.12 -4.87
C LYS A 399 -15.32 4.10 -5.79
N GLY A 400 -16.46 4.50 -6.37
CA GLY A 400 -17.15 3.70 -7.40
C GLY A 400 -17.98 2.53 -6.86
N VAL A 401 -18.30 2.54 -5.57
CA VAL A 401 -19.20 1.57 -4.92
C VAL A 401 -20.41 2.32 -4.42
N ASP A 402 -21.62 1.85 -4.77
CA ASP A 402 -22.85 2.28 -4.12
C ASP A 402 -22.91 1.62 -2.72
N GLY A 403 -22.11 2.15 -1.80
CA GLY A 403 -21.92 1.60 -0.46
C GLY A 403 -23.02 2.03 0.51
N GLY A 404 -23.05 1.37 1.66
CA GLY A 404 -23.82 1.79 2.82
C GLY A 404 -23.22 3.02 3.50
N ALA A 405 -23.63 3.27 4.72
CA ALA A 405 -23.15 4.40 5.51
C ALA A 405 -22.62 3.95 6.87
N VAL A 406 -21.63 4.68 7.36
CA VAL A 406 -21.03 4.46 8.67
C VAL A 406 -20.95 5.77 9.44
N ARG A 407 -21.28 5.72 10.72
CA ARG A 407 -21.12 6.84 11.64
C ARG A 407 -20.39 6.38 12.90
N LEU A 408 -19.44 7.18 13.38
CA LEU A 408 -18.84 7.00 14.68
C LEU A 408 -19.60 7.84 15.71
N VAL A 409 -20.02 7.23 16.82
CA VAL A 409 -20.83 7.86 17.86
C VAL A 409 -20.19 7.76 19.24
N GLY A 410 -20.56 8.67 20.16
CA GLY A 410 -19.93 8.76 21.49
C GLY A 410 -18.64 9.56 21.48
N ALA A 411 -17.81 9.40 22.51
CA ALA A 411 -16.52 10.04 22.68
C ALA A 411 -15.40 8.99 22.72
N HIS A 412 -14.22 9.34 22.27
CA HIS A 412 -13.01 8.55 22.56
C HIS A 412 -12.69 8.61 24.04
N GLY A 413 -12.29 7.48 24.61
CA GLY A 413 -11.96 7.35 26.03
C GLY A 413 -10.60 7.99 26.39
#